data_d937ac92b2ddef143099db7ffe470be1
#
_entry.id   d937ac92b2ddef143099db7ffe470be1
#
_cell.length_a   1.000
_cell.length_b   1.000
_cell.length_c   1.000
_cell.angle_alpha   90.00
_cell.angle_beta   90.00
_cell.angle_gamma   90.00
#
_symmetry.space_group_name_H-M   'P 1'
#
loop_
_entity.id
_entity.type
_entity.pdbx_description
1 polymer ?
#
loop_
_entity_poly.entity_id
_entity_poly.type
_entity_poly.pdbx_seq_one_letter_code
_entity_poly.pdbx_strand_id
1 'polypeptide(L)'
;MYRLLTILISFLFTAHAMRASVAIPYIFVKNYTVDDYKASCQNWGFSLTPDGMLYVANNSGLLAFDGNTWKLYSLPGQEEVTGVTNYNDTIYTRNETMLGSW
;
A
#
# COMPACT_ATOMS: atom_id res chain seq x y z
N MET A 1 -9.00 23.50 -54.23
CA MET A 1 -8.69 24.24 -53.01
C MET A 1 -9.48 23.74 -51.80
N TYR A 2 -10.78 23.57 -51.91
CA TYR A 2 -11.61 23.07 -50.81
C TYR A 2 -11.38 21.58 -50.46
N ARG A 3 -10.97 20.76 -51.42
CA ARG A 3 -10.72 19.33 -51.24
C ARG A 3 -9.50 19.07 -50.35
N LEU A 4 -8.46 19.87 -50.44
CA LEU A 4 -7.26 19.77 -49.64
C LEU A 4 -7.52 20.15 -48.18
N LEU A 5 -8.35 21.15 -47.95
CA LEU A 5 -8.74 21.59 -46.61
C LEU A 5 -9.55 20.52 -45.87
N THR A 6 -10.48 19.87 -46.60
CA THR A 6 -11.33 18.80 -46.06
C THR A 6 -10.49 17.56 -45.67
N ILE A 7 -9.50 17.21 -46.47
CA ILE A 7 -8.58 16.10 -46.19
C ILE A 7 -7.72 16.42 -44.98
N LEU A 8 -7.24 17.65 -44.85
CA LEU A 8 -6.42 18.10 -43.72
C LEU A 8 -7.20 18.05 -42.41
N ILE A 9 -8.46 18.49 -42.41
CA ILE A 9 -9.34 18.43 -41.24
C ILE A 9 -9.63 16.99 -40.84
N SER A 10 -9.90 16.10 -41.81
CA SER A 10 -10.11 14.67 -41.55
C SER A 10 -8.88 14.01 -40.95
N PHE A 11 -7.70 14.40 -41.38
CA PHE A 11 -6.43 13.88 -40.84
C PHE A 11 -6.19 14.31 -39.39
N LEU A 12 -6.52 15.56 -39.05
CA LEU A 12 -6.46 16.07 -37.68
C LEU A 12 -7.46 15.36 -36.75
N PHE A 13 -8.65 15.05 -37.22
CA PHE A 13 -9.63 14.28 -36.44
C PHE A 13 -9.18 12.86 -36.17
N THR A 14 -8.54 12.21 -37.13
CA THR A 14 -8.00 10.83 -36.96
C THR A 14 -6.86 10.80 -35.95
N ALA A 15 -5.98 11.80 -35.94
CA ALA A 15 -4.88 11.91 -34.98
C ALA A 15 -5.37 12.10 -33.53
N HIS A 16 -6.48 12.84 -33.34
CA HIS A 16 -7.09 12.98 -32.01
C HIS A 16 -7.74 11.69 -31.51
N ALA A 17 -8.36 10.91 -32.39
CA ALA A 17 -8.95 9.63 -32.02
C ALA A 17 -7.91 8.59 -31.56
N MET A 18 -6.70 8.61 -32.11
CA MET A 18 -5.62 7.71 -31.70
C MET A 18 -5.06 8.00 -30.31
N ARG A 19 -5.21 9.23 -29.81
CA ARG A 19 -4.77 9.58 -28.45
C ARG A 19 -5.74 9.14 -27.36
N ALA A 20 -6.97 8.78 -27.72
CA ALA A 20 -8.00 8.34 -26.77
C ALA A 20 -7.77 6.88 -26.30
N SER A 21 -6.93 6.09 -26.96
CA SER A 21 -6.57 4.76 -26.53
C SER A 21 -5.41 4.83 -25.54
N VAL A 22 -5.71 5.23 -24.31
CA VAL A 22 -4.73 5.24 -23.22
C VAL A 22 -4.49 3.80 -22.79
N ALA A 23 -3.22 3.40 -22.73
CA ALA A 23 -2.85 2.10 -22.17
C ALA A 23 -3.34 2.01 -20.73
N ILE A 24 -4.09 0.95 -20.43
CA ILE A 24 -4.53 0.68 -19.06
C ILE A 24 -3.28 0.34 -18.24
N PRO A 25 -2.99 1.08 -17.15
CA PRO A 25 -1.83 0.76 -16.34
C PRO A 25 -1.97 -0.63 -15.73
N TYR A 26 -0.91 -1.43 -15.81
CA TYR A 26 -0.86 -2.71 -15.12
C TYR A 26 -0.78 -2.45 -13.61
N ILE A 27 -1.75 -2.97 -12.88
CA ILE A 27 -1.71 -2.97 -11.41
C ILE A 27 -1.13 -4.31 -10.98
N PHE A 28 0.07 -4.27 -10.41
CA PHE A 28 0.65 -5.45 -9.80
C PHE A 28 0.06 -5.62 -8.40
N VAL A 29 -0.62 -6.76 -8.19
CA VAL A 29 -1.13 -7.12 -6.88
C VAL A 29 -0.34 -8.31 -6.39
N LYS A 30 0.27 -8.17 -5.21
CA LYS A 30 0.92 -9.26 -4.51
C LYS A 30 0.18 -9.52 -3.20
N ASN A 31 -0.28 -10.74 -3.02
CA ASN A 31 -0.95 -11.16 -1.79
C ASN A 31 0.07 -11.78 -0.84
N TYR A 32 0.05 -11.34 0.43
CA TYR A 32 0.84 -11.92 1.49
C TYR A 32 -0.06 -12.74 2.39
N THR A 33 0.35 -13.97 2.67
CA THR A 33 -0.38 -14.91 3.51
C THR A 33 0.27 -15.03 4.89
N VAL A 34 -0.41 -15.70 5.81
CA VAL A 34 0.13 -16.03 7.13
C VAL A 34 1.47 -16.76 7.02
N ASP A 35 1.64 -17.61 6.00
CA ASP A 35 2.90 -18.30 5.77
C ASP A 35 4.04 -17.34 5.39
N ASP A 36 3.73 -16.22 4.76
CA ASP A 36 4.73 -15.21 4.40
C ASP A 36 5.16 -14.38 5.61
N TYR A 37 4.21 -13.86 6.38
CA TYR A 37 4.52 -12.94 7.49
C TYR A 37 4.62 -13.62 8.86
N LYS A 38 4.28 -14.90 8.98
CA LYS A 38 4.50 -15.72 10.18
C LYS A 38 3.88 -15.16 11.47
N ALA A 39 2.62 -14.70 11.36
CA ALA A 39 1.87 -14.15 12.49
C ALA A 39 0.40 -14.55 12.38
N SER A 40 -0.46 -14.00 13.25
CA SER A 40 -1.89 -14.26 13.21
C SER A 40 -2.53 -13.80 11.90
N CYS A 41 -3.60 -14.45 11.50
CA CYS A 41 -4.39 -14.03 10.34
C CYS A 41 -5.21 -12.74 10.59
N GLN A 42 -5.31 -12.30 11.84
CA GLN A 42 -6.09 -11.10 12.20
C GLN A 42 -5.19 -9.85 12.16
N ASN A 43 -5.44 -9.00 11.18
CA ASN A 43 -4.83 -7.69 11.04
C ASN A 43 -5.88 -6.61 11.31
N TRP A 44 -5.54 -5.62 12.15
CA TRP A 44 -6.46 -4.58 12.60
C TRP A 44 -6.27 -3.26 11.89
N GLY A 45 -5.06 -2.98 11.43
CA GLY A 45 -4.73 -1.73 10.77
C GLY A 45 -3.28 -1.70 10.34
N PHE A 46 -2.92 -0.67 9.62
CA PHE A 46 -1.55 -0.51 9.14
C PHE A 46 -1.13 0.96 9.12
N SER A 47 0.18 1.19 9.06
CA SER A 47 0.77 2.52 8.94
C SER A 47 2.00 2.44 8.04
N LEU A 48 2.09 3.34 7.07
CA LEU A 48 3.23 3.43 6.15
C LEU A 48 4.08 4.64 6.52
N THR A 49 5.37 4.42 6.73
CA THR A 49 6.31 5.50 7.04
C THR A 49 6.84 6.17 5.77
N PRO A 50 7.34 7.42 5.85
CA PRO A 50 7.89 8.12 4.68
C PRO A 50 9.08 7.40 4.03
N ASP A 51 9.84 6.60 4.78
CA ASP A 51 10.97 5.81 4.28
C ASP A 51 10.55 4.48 3.66
N GLY A 52 9.25 4.18 3.59
CA GLY A 52 8.72 3.00 2.92
C GLY A 52 8.53 1.77 3.79
N MET A 53 8.66 1.90 5.11
CA MET A 53 8.35 0.80 6.05
C MET A 53 6.85 0.69 6.25
N LEU A 54 6.32 -0.52 6.13
CA LEU A 54 4.93 -0.83 6.44
C LEU A 54 4.85 -1.50 7.83
N TYR A 55 4.01 -0.95 8.68
CA TYR A 55 3.72 -1.53 9.99
C TYR A 55 2.27 -1.98 10.05
N VAL A 56 2.05 -3.18 10.56
CA VAL A 56 0.72 -3.78 10.64
C VAL A 56 0.41 -4.17 12.08
N ALA A 57 -0.72 -3.70 12.58
CA ALA A 57 -1.26 -4.12 13.86
C ALA A 57 -1.86 -5.52 13.70
N ASN A 58 -1.28 -6.48 14.38
CA ASN A 58 -1.63 -7.89 14.27
C ASN A 58 -1.96 -8.48 15.64
N ASN A 59 -2.77 -9.51 15.67
CA ASN A 59 -3.11 -10.20 16.90
C ASN A 59 -1.89 -10.79 17.63
N SER A 60 -0.82 -11.07 16.92
CA SER A 60 0.43 -11.59 17.50
C SER A 60 1.41 -10.49 17.92
N GLY A 61 1.16 -9.23 17.57
CA GLY A 61 2.03 -8.11 17.89
C GLY A 61 2.11 -7.10 16.76
N LEU A 62 3.27 -6.44 16.62
CA LEU A 62 3.53 -5.48 15.57
C LEU A 62 4.34 -6.13 14.45
N LEU A 63 3.76 -6.19 13.26
CA LEU A 63 4.47 -6.62 12.05
C LEU A 63 5.14 -5.44 11.38
N ALA A 64 6.34 -5.65 10.88
CA ALA A 64 7.08 -4.68 10.07
C ALA A 64 7.49 -5.33 8.74
N PHE A 65 7.34 -4.58 7.65
CA PHE A 65 7.68 -5.02 6.31
C PHE A 65 8.49 -3.94 5.59
N ASP A 66 9.67 -4.27 5.15
CA ASP A 66 10.59 -3.35 4.46
C ASP A 66 10.47 -3.37 2.94
N GLY A 67 9.51 -4.09 2.40
CA GLY A 67 9.32 -4.34 0.97
C GLY A 67 9.83 -5.72 0.54
N ASN A 68 10.56 -6.41 1.40
CA ASN A 68 11.13 -7.73 1.11
C ASN A 68 10.94 -8.74 2.26
N THR A 69 11.17 -8.33 3.49
CA THR A 69 11.21 -9.20 4.66
C THR A 69 10.19 -8.76 5.70
N TRP A 70 9.46 -9.73 6.27
CA TRP A 70 8.53 -9.53 7.38
C TRP A 70 9.23 -9.79 8.70
N LYS A 71 8.94 -8.97 9.71
CA LYS A 71 9.43 -9.14 11.06
C LYS A 71 8.32 -8.89 12.07
N LEU A 72 8.15 -9.80 13.02
CA LEU A 72 7.19 -9.68 14.09
C LEU A 72 7.87 -9.20 15.37
N TYR A 73 7.34 -8.13 15.95
CA TYR A 73 7.71 -7.63 17.27
C TYR A 73 6.59 -7.98 18.24
N SER A 74 6.88 -8.88 19.16
CA SER A 74 5.91 -9.29 20.17
C SER A 74 5.93 -8.34 21.35
N LEU A 75 4.74 -8.04 21.87
CA LEU A 75 4.61 -7.30 23.13
C LEU A 75 4.89 -8.20 24.32
N PRO A 76 5.28 -7.63 25.49
CA PRO A 76 5.32 -8.38 26.72
C PRO A 76 3.98 -9.06 27.00
N GLY A 77 4.01 -10.37 27.30
CA GLY A 77 2.81 -11.16 27.49
C GLY A 77 2.14 -11.65 26.22
N GLN A 78 2.75 -11.43 25.06
CA GLN A 78 2.24 -11.83 23.73
C GLN A 78 0.84 -11.26 23.43
N GLU A 79 0.63 -10.01 23.82
CA GLU A 79 -0.64 -9.31 23.59
C GLU A 79 -0.80 -8.86 22.14
N GLU A 80 -2.03 -8.75 21.70
CA GLU A 80 -2.37 -8.23 20.38
C GLU A 80 -2.07 -6.74 20.27
N VAL A 81 -1.82 -6.29 19.04
CA VAL A 81 -1.78 -4.87 18.66
C VAL A 81 -3.00 -4.60 17.78
N THR A 82 -3.85 -3.68 18.21
CA THR A 82 -5.11 -3.37 17.52
C THR A 82 -5.07 -2.05 16.76
N GLY A 83 -4.05 -1.24 16.97
CA GLY A 83 -3.85 -0.01 16.23
C GLY A 83 -2.39 0.34 16.14
N VAL A 84 -2.02 0.95 15.01
CA VAL A 84 -0.67 1.43 14.75
C VAL A 84 -0.72 2.74 13.98
N THR A 85 0.15 3.67 14.35
CA THR A 85 0.36 4.92 13.62
C THR A 85 1.82 5.35 13.74
N ASN A 86 2.28 6.20 12.82
CA ASN A 86 3.63 6.76 12.89
C ASN A 86 3.56 8.29 12.97
N TYR A 87 4.51 8.87 13.72
CA TYR A 87 4.67 10.30 13.84
C TYR A 87 6.09 10.62 14.29
N ASN A 88 6.79 11.51 13.57
CA ASN A 88 8.16 11.95 13.89
C ASN A 88 9.13 10.78 14.19
N ASP A 89 9.22 9.83 13.27
CA ASP A 89 10.11 8.66 13.35
C ASP A 89 9.80 7.71 14.52
N THR A 90 8.66 7.87 15.14
CA THR A 90 8.20 6.99 16.22
C THR A 90 6.96 6.23 15.77
N ILE A 91 6.91 4.95 16.08
CA ILE A 91 5.76 4.10 15.84
C ILE A 91 4.98 3.97 17.15
N TYR A 92 3.71 4.35 17.09
CA TYR A 92 2.79 4.23 18.22
C TYR A 92 1.85 3.07 18.00
N THR A 93 1.73 2.22 19.00
CA THR A 93 0.85 1.06 18.98
C THR A 93 -0.12 1.14 20.15
N ARG A 94 -1.30 0.55 19.97
CA ARG A 94 -2.30 0.45 21.01
C ARG A 94 -3.01 -0.89 20.99
N ASN A 95 -3.50 -1.29 22.15
CA ASN A 95 -4.52 -2.30 22.31
C ASN A 95 -5.57 -1.80 23.33
N GLU A 96 -6.44 -2.67 23.83
CA GLU A 96 -7.50 -2.27 24.75
C GLU A 96 -6.98 -1.73 26.10
N THR A 97 -5.77 -2.14 26.51
CA THR A 97 -5.24 -1.84 27.84
C THR A 97 -3.98 -1.00 27.82
N MET A 98 -3.26 -0.92 26.68
CA MET A 98 -1.93 -0.31 26.64
C MET A 98 -1.74 0.57 25.42
N LEU A 99 -0.91 1.61 25.62
CA LEU A 99 -0.38 2.47 24.56
C LEU A 99 1.15 2.33 24.60
N GLY A 100 1.75 2.02 23.46
CA GLY A 100 3.19 1.82 23.34
C GLY A 100 3.84 2.69 22.30
N SER A 101 5.14 2.87 22.41
CA SER A 101 5.98 3.54 21.41
C SER A 101 7.24 2.71 21.14
N TRP A 102 7.71 2.77 19.88
CA TRP A 102 8.80 1.96 19.36
C TRP A 102 9.89 2.83 18.71
#